data_b087424d225d7bd650b1c12a139aad1a
#
_entry.id   b087424d225d7bd650b1c12a139aad1a
#
_cell.length_a   1.000
_cell.length_b   1.000
_cell.length_c   1.000
_cell.angle_alpha   90.00
_cell.angle_beta   90.00
_cell.angle_gamma   90.00
#
_symmetry.space_group_name_H-M   'P 1'
#
loop_
_entity.id
_entity.type
_entity.pdbx_description
1 polymer ?
#
loop_
_entity_poly.entity_id
_entity_poly.type
_entity_poly.pdbx_seq_one_letter_code
_entity_poly.pdbx_strand_id
1 'polypeptide(L)'
;MFAMNALTVISTDLLTPLGAYLRLREGGRASFLLESVEKGRLGRHSFVGCGSRLVSFAEAETCGQPVVGYLGYEHAARLEPTVPVPEEGRDLPESRFVVAEMLVRFDHALGMAEVLCGDPDTVAGLLEGPQPSPAPASRARSGSTRRLPSRHEYERAVVKAKEHIRAGDAFQIVLSQRAERPTSASALELYRSLRRVNPSPYLFRSSSTGWHWSARRRRRSSRPRGVTPR
;
A
#
# COMPACT_ATOMS: atom_id res chain seq x y z
N MET A 1 -17.91 -13.85 21.96
CA MET A 1 -18.06 -12.78 22.96
C MET A 1 -16.67 -12.19 23.15
N PHE A 2 -16.32 -11.17 22.37
CA PHE A 2 -15.03 -10.49 22.50
C PHE A 2 -15.10 -9.64 23.76
N ALA A 3 -14.21 -9.91 24.70
CA ALA A 3 -14.02 -9.03 25.84
C ALA A 3 -13.65 -7.64 25.30
N MET A 4 -14.45 -6.63 25.60
CA MET A 4 -14.04 -5.22 25.40
C MET A 4 -12.89 -4.97 26.38
N ASN A 5 -11.65 -5.23 25.93
CA ASN A 5 -10.49 -4.70 26.61
C ASN A 5 -10.58 -3.18 26.60
N ALA A 6 -10.26 -2.55 27.71
CA ALA A 6 -10.17 -1.11 27.78
C ALA A 6 -9.24 -0.63 26.65
N LEU A 7 -9.80 0.15 25.73
CA LEU A 7 -9.05 0.65 24.56
C LEU A 7 -7.91 1.53 25.10
N THR A 8 -6.68 1.08 24.94
CA THR A 8 -5.53 1.90 25.29
C THR A 8 -5.37 2.96 24.20
N VAL A 9 -5.64 4.20 24.59
CA VAL A 9 -5.57 5.38 23.74
C VAL A 9 -4.27 6.11 24.03
N ILE A 10 -3.52 6.40 22.98
CA ILE A 10 -2.21 7.06 23.00
C ILE A 10 -2.33 8.40 22.31
N SER A 11 -1.82 9.50 22.91
CA SER A 11 -1.73 10.79 22.23
C SER A 11 -0.76 10.68 21.05
N THR A 12 -1.11 11.33 19.93
CA THR A 12 -0.26 11.34 18.74
C THR A 12 0.49 12.65 18.51
N ASP A 13 0.54 13.54 19.51
CA ASP A 13 1.20 14.86 19.38
C ASP A 13 2.66 14.75 18.92
N LEU A 14 3.39 13.75 19.43
CA LEU A 14 4.78 13.46 19.07
C LEU A 14 4.94 12.15 18.29
N LEU A 15 3.85 11.47 17.97
CA LEU A 15 3.85 10.17 17.31
C LEU A 15 3.19 10.23 15.93
N THR A 16 3.98 10.00 14.88
CA THR A 16 3.47 9.89 13.52
C THR A 16 3.25 8.42 13.13
N PRO A 17 2.33 8.10 12.18
CA PRO A 17 2.18 6.73 11.69
C PRO A 17 3.50 6.12 11.17
N LEU A 18 4.32 6.91 10.49
CA LEU A 18 5.63 6.47 10.04
C LEU A 18 6.59 6.22 11.21
N GLY A 19 6.57 7.07 12.24
CA GLY A 19 7.34 6.88 13.47
C GLY A 19 6.95 5.60 14.21
N ALA A 20 5.65 5.34 14.33
CA ALA A 20 5.11 4.09 14.88
C ALA A 20 5.53 2.87 14.05
N TYR A 21 5.43 2.95 12.73
CA TYR A 21 5.88 1.88 11.83
C TYR A 21 7.35 1.52 12.06
N LEU A 22 8.24 2.51 12.21
CA LEU A 22 9.66 2.28 12.43
C LEU A 22 9.96 1.61 13.78
N ARG A 23 9.07 1.76 14.76
CA ARG A 23 9.19 1.12 16.08
C ARG A 23 8.62 -0.31 16.08
N LEU A 24 7.50 -0.53 15.38
CA LEU A 24 6.81 -1.82 15.39
C LEU A 24 7.33 -2.80 14.33
N ARG A 25 8.02 -2.35 13.30
CA ARG A 25 8.40 -3.19 12.14
C ARG A 25 9.30 -4.38 12.47
N GLU A 26 10.03 -4.33 13.57
CA GLU A 26 10.92 -5.41 14.02
C GLU A 26 10.15 -6.45 14.87
N GLY A 27 8.90 -6.20 15.24
CA GLY A 27 8.08 -7.09 16.06
C GLY A 27 7.52 -8.31 15.32
N GLY A 28 7.87 -8.54 14.05
CA GLY A 28 7.37 -9.67 13.28
C GLY A 28 8.09 -9.86 11.96
N ARG A 29 7.78 -10.96 11.25
CA ARG A 29 8.32 -11.28 9.92
C ARG A 29 7.81 -10.37 8.82
N ALA A 30 6.67 -9.74 9.04
CA ALA A 30 6.06 -8.81 8.12
C ALA A 30 5.54 -7.59 8.89
N SER A 31 5.60 -6.44 8.25
CA SER A 31 5.12 -5.17 8.80
C SER A 31 4.41 -4.36 7.73
N PHE A 32 3.47 -3.54 8.16
CA PHE A 32 2.69 -2.71 7.25
C PHE A 32 2.39 -1.33 7.82
N LEU A 33 2.26 -0.39 6.91
CA LEU A 33 1.81 0.98 7.14
C LEU A 33 0.80 1.32 6.04
N LEU A 34 -0.45 1.54 6.43
CA LEU A 34 -1.50 2.06 5.57
C LEU A 34 -1.73 3.50 6.01
N GLU A 35 -1.23 4.45 5.24
CA GLU A 35 -1.15 5.85 5.67
C GLU A 35 -2.05 6.73 4.83
N SER A 36 -2.82 7.56 5.53
CA SER A 36 -3.58 8.63 4.93
C SER A 36 -2.85 9.95 5.14
N VAL A 37 -2.31 10.52 4.06
CA VAL A 37 -1.51 11.76 4.11
C VAL A 37 -2.31 12.99 3.69
N GLU A 38 -3.45 12.81 3.05
CA GLU A 38 -4.32 13.91 2.62
C GLU A 38 -5.20 14.40 3.78
N LYS A 39 -5.26 15.73 3.98
CA LYS A 39 -6.17 16.35 4.95
C LYS A 39 -7.61 16.28 4.42
N GLY A 40 -8.56 15.82 5.24
CA GLY A 40 -9.98 15.79 4.92
C GLY A 40 -10.69 14.49 5.35
N ARG A 41 -11.97 14.33 4.99
CA ARG A 41 -12.79 13.16 5.40
C ARG A 41 -12.23 11.81 5.00
N LEU A 42 -11.55 11.73 3.84
CA LEU A 42 -10.95 10.49 3.34
C LEU A 42 -9.61 10.18 4.01
N GLY A 43 -9.01 11.18 4.68
CA GLY A 43 -7.70 11.09 5.31
C GLY A 43 -7.74 10.84 6.82
N ARG A 44 -8.84 10.34 7.37
CA ARG A 44 -9.03 10.29 8.82
C ARG A 44 -8.17 9.27 9.53
N HIS A 45 -8.01 8.07 8.97
CA HIS A 45 -7.33 6.99 9.67
C HIS A 45 -6.06 6.53 8.96
N SER A 46 -5.05 6.16 9.76
CA SER A 46 -3.90 5.37 9.32
C SER A 46 -3.78 4.13 10.18
N PHE A 47 -3.23 3.05 9.61
CA PHE A 47 -3.04 1.78 10.32
C PHE A 47 -1.58 1.36 10.24
N VAL A 48 -1.05 0.91 11.36
CA VAL A 48 0.33 0.44 11.49
C VAL A 48 0.33 -0.88 12.24
N GLY A 49 1.13 -1.82 11.79
CA GLY A 49 1.24 -3.09 12.50
C GLY A 49 2.29 -4.03 11.94
N CYS A 50 2.39 -5.16 12.59
CA CYS A 50 3.26 -6.26 12.21
C CYS A 50 2.67 -7.60 12.61
N GLY A 51 3.27 -8.68 12.09
CA GLY A 51 2.95 -10.05 12.44
C GLY A 51 3.92 -11.03 11.80
N SER A 52 3.91 -12.26 12.26
CA SER A 52 4.83 -13.30 11.80
C SER A 52 4.15 -14.35 10.91
N ARG A 53 2.84 -14.52 11.04
CA ARG A 53 2.07 -15.50 10.29
C ARG A 53 1.60 -14.91 8.95
N LEU A 54 2.15 -15.46 7.86
CA LEU A 54 1.69 -15.17 6.51
C LEU A 54 0.66 -16.22 6.09
N VAL A 55 -0.42 -15.77 5.45
CA VAL A 55 -1.54 -16.60 5.05
C VAL A 55 -1.94 -16.33 3.60
N SER A 56 -2.55 -17.32 2.96
CA SER A 56 -3.19 -17.20 1.66
C SER A 56 -4.50 -16.40 1.77
N PHE A 57 -5.11 -16.09 0.63
CA PHE A 57 -6.42 -15.43 0.60
C PHE A 57 -7.51 -16.28 1.31
N ALA A 58 -7.58 -17.57 0.99
CA ALA A 58 -8.58 -18.46 1.58
C ALA A 58 -8.44 -18.60 3.11
N GLU A 59 -7.21 -18.65 3.62
CA GLU A 59 -6.96 -18.65 5.06
C GLU A 59 -7.30 -17.30 5.70
N ALA A 60 -7.03 -16.19 4.99
CA ALA A 60 -7.35 -14.85 5.48
C ALA A 60 -8.85 -14.63 5.66
N GLU A 61 -9.69 -15.18 4.76
CA GLU A 61 -11.15 -15.08 4.85
C GLU A 61 -11.73 -15.78 6.09
N THR A 62 -11.06 -16.79 6.60
CA THR A 62 -11.59 -17.63 7.69
C THR A 62 -10.84 -17.49 9.01
N CYS A 63 -9.72 -16.76 9.07
CA CYS A 63 -8.87 -16.74 10.25
C CYS A 63 -9.46 -16.00 11.46
N GLY A 64 -10.53 -15.21 11.30
CA GLY A 64 -11.20 -14.49 12.38
C GLY A 64 -10.34 -13.41 13.08
N GLN A 65 -9.17 -13.10 12.57
CA GLN A 65 -8.23 -12.10 13.08
C GLN A 65 -8.03 -10.98 12.06
N PRO A 66 -7.60 -9.78 12.47
CA PRO A 66 -7.24 -8.74 11.52
C PRO A 66 -6.13 -9.19 10.59
N VAL A 67 -6.34 -9.05 9.30
CA VAL A 67 -5.36 -9.37 8.26
C VAL A 67 -5.10 -8.15 7.38
N VAL A 68 -3.86 -7.97 6.97
CA VAL A 68 -3.46 -6.94 6.02
C VAL A 68 -2.63 -7.58 4.91
N GLY A 69 -2.96 -7.26 3.66
CA GLY A 69 -2.28 -7.87 2.53
C GLY A 69 -2.68 -7.25 1.21
N TYR A 70 -2.44 -7.97 0.15
CA TYR A 70 -2.82 -7.58 -1.21
C TYR A 70 -3.37 -8.75 -1.99
N LEU A 71 -4.22 -8.42 -2.95
CA LEU A 71 -4.63 -9.26 -4.06
C LEU A 71 -3.92 -8.77 -5.31
N GLY A 72 -3.22 -9.66 -6.02
CA GLY A 72 -2.66 -9.37 -7.33
C GLY A 72 -3.76 -9.18 -8.37
N TYR A 73 -3.40 -8.59 -9.50
CA TYR A 73 -4.35 -8.37 -10.60
C TYR A 73 -4.89 -9.71 -11.13
N GLU A 74 -4.08 -10.75 -11.11
CA GLU A 74 -4.39 -12.11 -11.57
C GLU A 74 -5.50 -12.78 -10.76
N HIS A 75 -5.81 -12.27 -9.57
CA HIS A 75 -6.94 -12.74 -8.75
C HIS A 75 -8.29 -12.60 -9.49
N ALA A 76 -8.36 -11.68 -10.45
CA ALA A 76 -9.54 -11.51 -11.29
C ALA A 76 -9.92 -12.80 -12.04
N ALA A 77 -8.96 -13.64 -12.45
CA ALA A 77 -9.22 -14.90 -13.13
C ALA A 77 -9.87 -15.98 -12.23
N ARG A 78 -9.81 -15.83 -10.91
CA ARG A 78 -10.56 -16.69 -9.97
C ARG A 78 -12.03 -16.32 -9.90
N LEU A 79 -12.36 -15.06 -10.11
CA LEU A 79 -13.72 -14.54 -10.10
C LEU A 79 -14.36 -14.69 -11.48
N GLU A 80 -13.56 -14.56 -12.53
CA GLU A 80 -13.98 -14.64 -13.93
C GLU A 80 -13.02 -15.57 -14.70
N PRO A 81 -13.33 -16.88 -14.80
CA PRO A 81 -12.46 -17.88 -15.42
C PRO A 81 -12.19 -17.66 -16.91
N THR A 82 -12.98 -16.84 -17.59
CA THR A 82 -12.76 -16.47 -19.00
C THR A 82 -11.63 -15.48 -19.19
N VAL A 83 -11.14 -14.84 -18.11
CA VAL A 83 -10.01 -13.91 -18.16
C VAL A 83 -8.71 -14.71 -18.22
N PRO A 84 -7.94 -14.59 -19.32
CA PRO A 84 -6.66 -15.29 -19.42
C PRO A 84 -5.64 -14.67 -18.46
N VAL A 85 -4.93 -15.51 -17.74
CA VAL A 85 -3.80 -15.09 -16.89
C VAL A 85 -2.52 -15.27 -17.68
N PRO A 86 -1.70 -14.20 -17.87
CA PRO A 86 -0.42 -14.30 -18.53
C PRO A 86 0.50 -15.29 -17.79
N GLU A 87 1.25 -16.10 -18.55
CA GLU A 87 2.25 -17.01 -17.98
C GLU A 87 3.50 -16.28 -17.49
N GLU A 88 3.87 -15.19 -18.18
CA GLU A 88 5.02 -14.38 -17.88
C GLU A 88 4.71 -13.30 -16.81
N GLY A 89 5.71 -12.95 -16.00
CA GLY A 89 5.60 -11.86 -15.01
C GLY A 89 5.03 -12.29 -13.65
N ARG A 90 4.93 -13.59 -13.38
CA ARG A 90 4.46 -14.14 -12.11
C ARG A 90 5.53 -14.20 -11.01
N ASP A 91 6.47 -13.27 -11.00
CA ASP A 91 7.53 -13.22 -9.99
C ASP A 91 6.98 -12.92 -8.58
N LEU A 92 5.73 -12.48 -8.49
CA LEU A 92 5.05 -12.14 -7.25
C LEU A 92 3.94 -13.15 -6.94
N PRO A 93 3.74 -13.51 -5.67
CA PRO A 93 2.58 -14.29 -5.26
C PRO A 93 1.28 -13.57 -5.66
N GLU A 94 0.28 -14.32 -6.14
CA GLU A 94 -1.05 -13.79 -6.51
C GLU A 94 -1.69 -12.99 -5.36
N SER A 95 -1.49 -13.46 -4.14
CA SER A 95 -1.95 -12.78 -2.93
C SER A 95 -1.03 -13.11 -1.76
N ARG A 96 -0.93 -12.19 -0.83
CA ARG A 96 -0.23 -12.44 0.43
C ARG A 96 -0.82 -11.58 1.53
N PHE A 97 -1.14 -12.20 2.64
CA PHE A 97 -1.68 -11.53 3.82
C PHE A 97 -0.81 -11.84 5.02
N VAL A 98 -0.72 -10.89 5.93
CA VAL A 98 -0.15 -11.05 7.27
C VAL A 98 -1.27 -10.96 8.28
N VAL A 99 -1.33 -11.90 9.21
CA VAL A 99 -2.18 -11.81 10.38
C VAL A 99 -1.54 -10.82 11.33
N ALA A 100 -2.28 -9.78 11.72
CA ALA A 100 -1.77 -8.74 12.58
C ALA A 100 -1.65 -9.27 14.03
N GLU A 101 -0.42 -9.32 14.55
CA GLU A 101 -0.13 -9.59 15.96
C GLU A 101 -0.13 -8.28 16.75
N MET A 102 0.30 -7.18 16.13
CA MET A 102 0.17 -5.82 16.63
C MET A 102 -0.51 -4.97 15.56
N LEU A 103 -1.54 -4.22 15.96
CA LEU A 103 -2.27 -3.31 15.07
C LEU A 103 -2.68 -2.06 15.82
N VAL A 104 -2.25 -0.91 15.30
CA VAL A 104 -2.55 0.42 15.84
C VAL A 104 -3.28 1.23 14.78
N ARG A 105 -4.40 1.83 15.17
CA ARG A 105 -5.17 2.77 14.37
C ARG A 105 -4.91 4.19 14.83
N PHE A 106 -4.50 5.07 13.94
CA PHE A 106 -4.40 6.50 14.15
C PHE A 106 -5.70 7.17 13.70
N ASP A 107 -6.28 8.02 14.54
CA ASP A 107 -7.35 8.94 14.18
C ASP A 107 -6.78 10.36 14.12
N HIS A 108 -6.54 10.83 12.90
CA HIS A 108 -5.95 12.14 12.65
C HIS A 108 -6.85 13.33 13.04
N ALA A 109 -8.17 13.09 13.13
CA ALA A 109 -9.12 14.13 13.53
C ALA A 109 -9.11 14.35 15.05
N LEU A 110 -8.87 13.29 15.81
CA LEU A 110 -8.84 13.33 17.28
C LEU A 110 -7.42 13.50 17.85
N GLY A 111 -6.37 13.36 17.03
CA GLY A 111 -5.00 13.35 17.52
C GLY A 111 -4.67 12.17 18.44
N MET A 112 -5.27 11.02 18.17
CA MET A 112 -5.19 9.82 19.01
C MET A 112 -4.81 8.58 18.20
N ALA A 113 -4.18 7.63 18.88
CA ALA A 113 -3.95 6.29 18.35
C ALA A 113 -4.53 5.25 19.33
N GLU A 114 -5.05 4.17 18.77
CA GLU A 114 -5.73 3.10 19.49
C GLU A 114 -5.10 1.76 19.13
N VAL A 115 -4.81 0.95 20.15
CA VAL A 115 -4.31 -0.42 19.96
C VAL A 115 -5.50 -1.33 19.67
N LEU A 116 -5.58 -1.84 18.44
CA LEU A 116 -6.65 -2.75 18.00
C LEU A 116 -6.30 -4.23 18.18
N CYS A 117 -5.00 -4.56 18.17
CA CYS A 117 -4.49 -5.92 18.34
C CYS A 117 -3.11 -5.88 19.02
N GLY A 118 -2.82 -6.88 19.82
CA GLY A 118 -1.60 -6.99 20.64
C GLY A 118 -1.88 -6.64 22.11
N ASP A 119 -0.89 -6.89 22.96
CA ASP A 119 -0.93 -6.48 24.36
C ASP A 119 -0.77 -4.95 24.44
N PRO A 120 -1.75 -4.20 24.99
CA PRO A 120 -1.76 -2.75 24.94
C PRO A 120 -0.56 -2.10 25.60
N ASP A 121 -0.10 -2.62 26.74
CA ASP A 121 1.02 -2.05 27.50
C ASP A 121 2.35 -2.27 26.74
N THR A 122 2.53 -3.44 26.16
CA THR A 122 3.68 -3.75 25.31
C THR A 122 3.72 -2.83 24.07
N VAL A 123 2.58 -2.67 23.39
CA VAL A 123 2.51 -1.81 22.19
C VAL A 123 2.75 -0.36 22.57
N ALA A 124 2.15 0.15 23.65
CA ALA A 124 2.37 1.51 24.13
C ALA A 124 3.84 1.75 24.47
N GLY A 125 4.47 0.85 25.22
CA GLY A 125 5.89 0.94 25.57
C GLY A 125 6.81 0.98 24.33
N LEU A 126 6.49 0.19 23.29
CA LEU A 126 7.23 0.25 22.01
C LEU A 126 7.04 1.60 21.31
N LEU A 127 5.83 2.16 21.34
CA LEU A 127 5.51 3.43 20.70
C LEU A 127 6.11 4.65 21.43
N GLU A 128 6.29 4.58 22.73
CA GLU A 128 6.94 5.60 23.56
C GLU A 128 8.48 5.51 23.48
N GLY A 129 9.01 4.38 23.01
CA GLY A 129 10.43 4.15 22.88
C GLY A 129 11.15 5.17 21.98
N PRO A 130 12.50 5.16 21.97
CA PRO A 130 13.28 6.09 21.19
C PRO A 130 12.93 6.04 19.71
N GLN A 131 12.87 7.21 19.06
CA GLN A 131 12.58 7.26 17.65
C GLN A 131 13.74 6.71 16.84
N PRO A 132 13.55 5.62 16.06
CA PRO A 132 14.61 5.13 15.20
C PRO A 132 15.05 6.22 14.23
N SER A 133 16.32 6.58 14.26
CA SER A 133 16.86 7.54 13.28
C SER A 133 16.90 6.87 11.93
N PRO A 134 16.19 7.37 10.93
CA PRO A 134 16.37 6.87 9.59
C PRO A 134 17.79 7.17 9.14
N ALA A 135 18.46 6.20 8.52
CA ALA A 135 19.75 6.43 7.92
C ALA A 135 19.73 7.70 7.05
N PRO A 136 20.78 8.52 7.06
CA PRO A 136 20.85 9.71 6.23
C PRO A 136 20.55 9.33 4.79
N ALA A 137 19.74 10.13 4.10
CA ALA A 137 19.39 9.89 2.71
C ALA A 137 20.68 9.81 1.88
N SER A 138 21.05 8.63 1.44
CA SER A 138 22.16 8.48 0.53
C SER A 138 21.81 9.15 -0.79
N ARG A 139 22.79 9.71 -1.50
CA ARG A 139 22.61 10.11 -2.90
C ARG A 139 22.41 8.82 -3.70
N ALA A 140 21.17 8.34 -3.75
CA ALA A 140 20.84 7.11 -4.44
C ALA A 140 21.25 7.20 -5.91
N ARG A 141 22.10 6.29 -6.33
CA ARG A 141 22.40 6.11 -7.75
C ARG A 141 21.22 5.43 -8.41
N SER A 142 20.79 5.94 -9.56
CA SER A 142 19.73 5.30 -10.33
C SER A 142 20.19 5.09 -11.77
N GLY A 143 19.92 3.91 -12.31
CA GLY A 143 20.20 3.55 -13.69
C GLY A 143 19.18 4.13 -14.68
N SER A 144 19.31 3.74 -15.95
CA SER A 144 18.35 4.06 -17.00
C SER A 144 17.00 3.37 -16.73
N THR A 145 15.94 3.98 -17.22
CA THR A 145 14.58 3.41 -17.11
C THR A 145 14.30 2.52 -18.32
N ARG A 146 14.00 1.24 -18.08
CA ARG A 146 13.45 0.31 -19.07
C ARG A 146 11.94 0.36 -19.01
N ARG A 147 11.27 0.45 -20.16
CA ARG A 147 9.80 0.43 -20.26
C ARG A 147 9.33 -0.78 -21.04
N LEU A 148 8.27 -1.42 -20.58
CA LEU A 148 7.63 -2.59 -21.18
C LEU A 148 6.10 -2.38 -21.18
N PRO A 149 5.43 -2.45 -22.31
CA PRO A 149 6.01 -2.50 -23.66
C PRO A 149 6.81 -1.23 -24.02
N SER A 150 7.54 -1.26 -25.10
CA SER A 150 8.21 -0.10 -25.65
C SER A 150 7.21 1.00 -26.03
N ARG A 151 7.68 2.24 -26.25
CA ARG A 151 6.82 3.34 -26.66
C ARG A 151 6.00 3.02 -27.92
N HIS A 152 6.64 2.48 -28.94
CA HIS A 152 5.98 2.16 -30.19
C HIS A 152 4.91 1.05 -30.04
N GLU A 153 5.21 0.02 -29.28
CA GLU A 153 4.23 -1.06 -28.97
C GLU A 153 3.05 -0.53 -28.18
N TYR A 154 3.30 0.36 -27.21
CA TYR A 154 2.23 0.99 -26.44
C TYR A 154 1.33 1.87 -27.31
N GLU A 155 1.92 2.69 -28.19
CA GLU A 155 1.17 3.55 -29.13
C GLU A 155 0.31 2.71 -30.10
N ARG A 156 0.82 1.59 -30.61
CA ARG A 156 0.02 0.64 -31.42
C ARG A 156 -1.12 0.03 -30.62
N ALA A 157 -0.87 -0.36 -29.38
CA ALA A 157 -1.92 -0.90 -28.50
C ALA A 157 -3.04 0.14 -28.25
N VAL A 158 -2.69 1.43 -28.12
CA VAL A 158 -3.68 2.53 -28.01
C VAL A 158 -4.55 2.61 -29.25
N VAL A 159 -3.96 2.52 -30.45
CA VAL A 159 -4.74 2.53 -31.71
C VAL A 159 -5.72 1.38 -31.74
N LYS A 160 -5.25 0.15 -31.48
CA LYS A 160 -6.10 -1.05 -31.44
C LYS A 160 -7.21 -0.97 -30.39
N ALA A 161 -6.89 -0.46 -29.20
CA ALA A 161 -7.91 -0.26 -28.16
C ALA A 161 -9.01 0.72 -28.60
N LYS A 162 -8.65 1.80 -29.30
CA LYS A 162 -9.64 2.73 -29.88
C LYS A 162 -10.53 2.09 -30.94
N GLU A 163 -10.01 1.16 -31.71
CA GLU A 163 -10.78 0.40 -32.72
C GLU A 163 -11.82 -0.46 -32.02
N HIS A 164 -11.47 -1.22 -30.97
CA HIS A 164 -12.43 -2.00 -30.18
C HIS A 164 -13.52 -1.14 -29.53
N ILE A 165 -13.17 0.05 -29.03
CA ILE A 165 -14.17 0.96 -28.48
C ILE A 165 -15.14 1.44 -29.56
N ARG A 166 -14.64 1.77 -30.77
CA ARG A 166 -15.51 2.20 -31.90
C ARG A 166 -16.38 1.07 -32.43
N ALA A 167 -15.89 -0.16 -32.39
CA ALA A 167 -16.67 -1.35 -32.77
C ALA A 167 -17.77 -1.71 -31.76
N GLY A 168 -17.74 -1.11 -30.57
CA GLY A 168 -18.70 -1.41 -29.52
C GLY A 168 -18.32 -2.59 -28.62
N ASP A 169 -17.11 -3.14 -28.77
CA ASP A 169 -16.63 -4.29 -27.99
C ASP A 169 -16.42 -3.91 -26.50
N ALA A 170 -16.11 -2.65 -26.22
CA ALA A 170 -15.89 -2.15 -24.87
C ALA A 170 -16.13 -0.64 -24.76
N PHE A 171 -16.63 -0.17 -23.63
CA PHE A 171 -16.77 1.25 -23.33
C PHE A 171 -15.47 1.91 -22.88
N GLN A 172 -14.59 1.15 -22.26
CA GLN A 172 -13.31 1.62 -21.73
C GLN A 172 -12.29 0.49 -21.74
N ILE A 173 -11.06 0.80 -22.19
CA ILE A 173 -9.90 -0.09 -22.11
C ILE A 173 -8.80 0.63 -21.37
N VAL A 174 -8.20 -0.01 -20.37
CA VAL A 174 -7.06 0.51 -19.62
C VAL A 174 -5.81 -0.27 -20.03
N LEU A 175 -4.91 0.41 -20.73
CA LEU A 175 -3.62 -0.15 -21.11
C LEU A 175 -2.59 0.03 -20.00
N SER A 176 -1.79 -1.01 -19.77
CA SER A 176 -0.73 -1.03 -18.76
C SER A 176 0.64 -0.83 -19.37
N GLN A 177 1.52 -0.19 -18.62
CA GLN A 177 2.95 -0.08 -18.95
C GLN A 177 3.77 -0.29 -17.68
N ARG A 178 4.77 -1.17 -17.75
CA ARG A 178 5.74 -1.41 -16.71
C ARG A 178 6.98 -0.54 -16.95
N ALA A 179 7.48 0.10 -15.89
CA ALA A 179 8.75 0.82 -15.93
C ALA A 179 9.67 0.28 -14.83
N GLU A 180 10.86 -0.13 -15.21
CA GLU A 180 11.89 -0.66 -14.31
C GLU A 180 13.06 0.31 -14.27
N ARG A 181 13.53 0.61 -13.08
CA ARG A 181 14.69 1.46 -12.86
C ARG A 181 15.53 0.95 -11.71
N PRO A 182 16.75 0.47 -11.94
CA PRO A 182 17.67 0.10 -10.88
C PRO A 182 17.96 1.31 -9.99
N THR A 183 17.97 1.08 -8.67
CA THR A 183 18.28 2.12 -7.68
C THR A 183 18.98 1.53 -6.46
N SER A 184 19.88 2.29 -5.85
CA SER A 184 20.49 1.96 -4.57
C SER A 184 19.68 2.49 -3.37
N ALA A 185 18.59 3.22 -3.62
CA ALA A 185 17.72 3.71 -2.55
C ALA A 185 16.99 2.55 -1.86
N SER A 186 16.95 2.59 -0.55
CA SER A 186 16.14 1.65 0.23
C SER A 186 14.63 1.86 -0.03
N ALA A 187 13.84 0.81 0.17
CA ALA A 187 12.40 0.90 0.03
C ALA A 187 11.77 1.95 0.98
N LEU A 188 12.37 2.20 2.14
CA LEU A 188 11.93 3.25 3.07
C LEU A 188 12.20 4.65 2.51
N GLU A 189 13.36 4.89 1.92
CA GLU A 189 13.70 6.16 1.27
C GLU A 189 12.78 6.45 0.10
N LEU A 190 12.47 5.44 -0.72
CA LEU A 190 11.50 5.55 -1.82
C LEU A 190 10.10 5.90 -1.29
N TYR A 191 9.64 5.23 -0.23
CA TYR A 191 8.36 5.54 0.40
C TYR A 191 8.31 6.98 0.94
N ARG A 192 9.33 7.42 1.67
CA ARG A 192 9.42 8.79 2.19
C ARG A 192 9.42 9.84 1.08
N SER A 193 10.09 9.55 -0.03
CA SER A 193 10.08 10.42 -1.22
C SER A 193 8.70 10.46 -1.86
N LEU A 194 8.06 9.32 -2.05
CA LEU A 194 6.70 9.20 -2.61
C LEU A 194 5.68 9.98 -1.76
N ARG A 195 5.75 9.85 -0.45
CA ARG A 195 4.90 10.55 0.51
C ARG A 195 4.98 12.08 0.38
N ARG A 196 6.17 12.61 0.08
CA ARG A 196 6.42 14.06 -0.09
C ARG A 196 6.02 14.58 -1.46
N VAL A 197 6.36 13.83 -2.52
CA VAL A 197 6.13 14.26 -3.91
C VAL A 197 4.67 14.11 -4.31
N ASN A 198 4.00 13.11 -3.75
CA ASN A 198 2.65 12.77 -4.17
C ASN A 198 1.82 12.23 -3.00
N PRO A 199 1.42 13.11 -2.06
CA PRO A 199 0.57 12.73 -0.95
C PRO A 199 -0.75 12.14 -1.44
N SER A 200 -1.25 11.13 -0.75
CA SER A 200 -2.49 10.43 -1.09
C SER A 200 -3.15 9.91 0.18
N PRO A 201 -4.49 9.85 0.25
CA PRO A 201 -5.19 9.21 1.36
C PRO A 201 -5.04 7.69 1.37
N TYR A 202 -4.37 7.12 0.37
CA TYR A 202 -4.17 5.68 0.18
C TYR A 202 -2.70 5.35 -0.11
N LEU A 203 -1.80 5.86 0.72
CA LEU A 203 -0.41 5.43 0.71
C LEU A 203 -0.28 4.14 1.51
N PHE A 204 0.49 3.21 1.00
CA PHE A 204 0.81 2.03 1.77
C PHE A 204 2.28 1.60 1.61
N ARG A 205 2.78 0.96 2.63
CA ARG A 205 4.03 0.25 2.66
C ARG A 205 3.80 -1.09 3.32
N SER A 206 4.25 -2.15 2.70
CA SER A 206 4.31 -3.48 3.29
C SER A 206 5.72 -4.04 3.12
N SER A 207 6.20 -4.72 4.12
CA SER A 207 7.50 -5.38 4.15
C SER A 207 7.31 -6.79 4.69
N SER A 208 7.93 -7.75 4.04
CA SER A 208 7.98 -9.14 4.48
C SER A 208 9.33 -9.70 4.07
N THR A 209 9.73 -10.84 4.59
CA THR A 209 11.01 -11.49 4.27
C THR A 209 11.20 -11.58 2.75
N GLY A 210 12.15 -10.83 2.21
CA GLY A 210 12.50 -10.78 0.78
C GLY A 210 11.69 -9.82 -0.09
N TRP A 211 10.66 -9.14 0.45
CA TRP A 211 9.79 -8.27 -0.34
C TRP A 211 9.44 -6.96 0.35
N HIS A 212 9.49 -5.86 -0.41
CA HIS A 212 9.06 -4.55 0.04
C HIS A 212 8.10 -3.94 -0.98
N TRP A 213 6.92 -3.60 -0.53
CA TRP A 213 5.90 -2.93 -1.33
C TRP A 213 5.63 -1.54 -0.81
N SER A 214 5.63 -0.58 -1.73
CA SER A 214 5.18 0.77 -1.44
C SER A 214 4.45 1.30 -2.66
N ALA A 215 3.22 1.70 -2.51
CA ALA A 215 2.45 2.29 -3.59
C ALA A 215 1.44 3.30 -3.06
N ARG A 216 0.80 4.00 -3.99
CA ARG A 216 -0.35 4.84 -3.76
C ARG A 216 -1.45 4.51 -4.75
N ARG A 217 -2.67 4.60 -4.32
CA ARG A 217 -3.82 4.56 -5.23
C ARG A 217 -3.92 5.91 -5.95
N ARG A 218 -3.95 5.90 -7.28
CA ARG A 218 -4.22 7.10 -8.07
C ARG A 218 -5.70 7.48 -7.92
N ARG A 219 -6.00 8.68 -7.42
CA ARG A 219 -7.36 9.22 -7.48
C ARG A 219 -7.72 9.46 -8.94
N ARG A 220 -8.87 8.99 -9.40
CA ARG A 220 -9.50 9.57 -10.60
C ARG A 220 -9.84 11.02 -10.25
N SER A 221 -9.24 11.97 -10.93
CA SER A 221 -9.69 13.36 -10.89
C SER A 221 -11.05 13.43 -11.59
N SER A 222 -12.13 13.46 -10.83
CA SER A 222 -13.48 13.66 -11.33
C SER A 222 -13.81 15.14 -11.58
N ARG A 223 -12.81 15.98 -11.86
CA ARG A 223 -13.10 17.34 -12.35
C ARG A 223 -12.86 17.37 -13.85
N PRO A 224 -13.90 17.50 -14.70
CA PRO A 224 -13.69 17.96 -16.05
C PRO A 224 -13.09 19.37 -15.94
N ARG A 225 -11.96 19.60 -16.58
CA ARG A 225 -11.47 20.96 -16.80
C ARG A 225 -12.57 21.67 -17.61
N GLY A 226 -13.15 22.70 -17.03
CA GLY A 226 -14.19 23.48 -17.67
C GLY A 226 -13.73 23.95 -19.06
N VAL A 227 -14.48 23.55 -20.04
CA VAL A 227 -14.48 24.21 -21.34
C VAL A 227 -15.13 25.55 -21.11
N THR A 228 -14.38 26.63 -21.13
CA THR A 228 -14.91 27.99 -21.18
C THR A 228 -15.53 28.16 -22.58
N PRO A 229 -16.84 28.43 -22.73
CA PRO A 229 -17.39 28.79 -24.02
C PRO A 229 -16.88 30.16 -24.40
N ARG A 230 -16.41 30.29 -25.64
CA ARG A 230 -16.28 31.59 -26.30
C ARG A 230 -17.63 32.05 -26.84
#